data_c818616b1cd822df5664d29dc5ad0bc8
#
_entry.id   c818616b1cd822df5664d29dc5ad0bc8
#
_cell.length_a   1.000
_cell.length_b   1.000
_cell.length_c   1.000
_cell.angle_alpha   90.00
_cell.angle_beta   90.00
_cell.angle_gamma   90.00
#
_symmetry.space_group_name_H-M   'P 1'
#
loop_
_entity.id
_entity.type
_entity.pdbx_description
1 polymer ?
#
loop_
_entity_poly.entity_id
_entity_poly.type
_entity_poly.pdbx_seq_one_letter_code
_entity_poly.pdbx_strand_id
1 'polypeptide(L)'
;MKRSLLSLIGASALLLSGLPAHAQWAMTCTRDPNSSVNLRNGPSKQNYIIASIPNEAYLRARTWVWGGDGMRWYNVEYNGIVGWMRSDYLCR
;
A
#
# COMPACT_ATOMS: atom_id res chain seq x y z
N MET A 1 33.73 24.51 -12.66
CA MET A 1 33.23 24.54 -12.42
C MET A 1 32.13 24.66 -12.49
N LYS A 2 31.66 24.72 -12.49
CA LYS A 2 30.59 24.94 -12.62
C LYS A 2 29.80 23.95 -13.05
N ARG A 3 30.05 23.02 -13.60
CA ARG A 3 29.36 22.07 -14.09
C ARG A 3 28.90 21.15 -13.16
N SER A 4 29.34 20.95 -12.09
CA SER A 4 28.94 20.07 -11.05
C SER A 4 27.56 20.39 -10.55
N LEU A 5 27.16 21.61 -10.67
CA LEU A 5 25.83 21.98 -10.22
C LEU A 5 24.76 21.23 -10.97
N LEU A 6 24.99 20.99 -12.23
CA LEU A 6 24.02 20.28 -13.01
C LEU A 6 23.86 18.84 -12.52
N SER A 7 24.93 18.25 -12.07
CA SER A 7 24.85 16.92 -11.52
C SER A 7 23.96 16.88 -10.30
N LEU A 8 24.06 17.91 -9.50
CA LEU A 8 23.23 17.96 -8.30
C LEU A 8 21.78 18.00 -8.65
N ILE A 9 21.44 18.73 -9.69
CA ILE A 9 20.07 18.80 -10.10
C ILE A 9 19.57 17.43 -10.52
N GLY A 10 20.39 16.69 -11.20
CA GLY A 10 20.01 15.35 -11.59
C GLY A 10 19.75 14.47 -10.37
N ALA A 11 20.57 14.60 -9.34
CA ALA A 11 20.38 13.82 -8.15
C ALA A 11 19.04 14.13 -7.48
N SER A 12 18.67 15.38 -7.47
CA SER A 12 17.37 15.74 -6.88
C SER A 12 16.23 15.09 -7.61
N ALA A 13 16.30 15.05 -8.93
CA ALA A 13 15.25 14.41 -9.69
C ALA A 13 15.16 12.93 -9.36
N LEU A 14 16.27 12.27 -9.13
CA LEU A 14 16.25 10.87 -8.76
C LEU A 14 15.58 10.65 -7.43
N LEU A 15 15.82 11.53 -6.47
CA LEU A 15 15.17 11.41 -5.19
C LEU A 15 13.67 11.50 -5.33
N LEU A 16 13.19 12.41 -6.14
CA LEU A 16 11.77 12.54 -6.34
C LEU A 16 11.19 11.31 -6.99
N SER A 17 11.92 10.72 -7.93
CA SER A 17 11.42 9.54 -8.61
C SER A 17 11.36 8.33 -7.69
N GLY A 18 12.06 8.36 -6.56
CA GLY A 18 12.00 7.28 -5.59
C GLY A 18 10.78 7.31 -4.70
N LEU A 19 10.00 8.38 -4.76
CA LEU A 19 8.81 8.47 -3.93
C LEU A 19 7.70 7.59 -4.50
N PRO A 20 6.84 7.06 -3.63
CA PRO A 20 5.73 6.23 -4.08
C PRO A 20 4.66 7.11 -4.71
N ALA A 21 4.85 7.44 -5.98
CA ALA A 21 4.00 8.37 -6.68
C ALA A 21 2.55 7.91 -6.77
N HIS A 22 2.33 6.60 -6.62
CA HIS A 22 0.99 6.05 -6.76
C HIS A 22 0.33 5.73 -5.43
N ALA A 23 0.97 6.08 -4.31
CA ALA A 23 0.36 5.90 -3.02
C ALA A 23 -0.84 6.85 -2.90
N GLN A 24 -1.95 6.32 -2.47
CA GLN A 24 -3.16 7.10 -2.31
C GLN A 24 -3.97 6.58 -1.15
N TRP A 25 -4.84 7.43 -0.64
CA TRP A 25 -5.69 7.06 0.48
C TRP A 25 -6.80 6.14 0.01
N ALA A 26 -7.09 5.16 0.84
CA ALA A 26 -8.20 4.25 0.64
C ALA A 26 -8.81 3.95 2.00
N MET A 27 -9.93 3.28 2.00
CA MET A 27 -10.63 2.95 3.22
C MET A 27 -10.97 1.48 3.19
N THR A 28 -10.86 0.81 4.33
CA THR A 28 -11.35 -0.57 4.42
C THR A 28 -12.85 -0.58 4.30
N CYS A 29 -13.37 -1.57 3.58
CA CYS A 29 -14.80 -1.71 3.35
C CYS A 29 -15.19 -3.15 3.52
N THR A 30 -16.05 -3.42 4.51
CA THR A 30 -16.66 -4.73 4.66
C THR A 30 -18.15 -4.55 4.70
N ARG A 31 -18.88 -5.61 4.45
CA ARG A 31 -20.34 -5.55 4.52
C ARG A 31 -20.84 -5.45 5.94
N ASP A 32 -20.05 -5.98 6.87
CA ASP A 32 -20.42 -5.96 8.28
C ASP A 32 -19.63 -4.83 8.93
N PRO A 33 -20.31 -3.78 9.41
CA PRO A 33 -19.63 -2.65 10.01
C PRO A 33 -18.83 -2.99 11.26
N ASN A 34 -19.11 -4.12 11.88
CA ASN A 34 -18.39 -4.54 13.08
C ASN A 34 -17.23 -5.48 12.78
N SER A 35 -17.00 -5.79 11.52
CA SER A 35 -15.93 -6.72 11.19
C SER A 35 -14.64 -5.96 10.92
N SER A 36 -13.58 -6.70 10.71
CA SER A 36 -12.27 -6.14 10.42
C SER A 36 -11.67 -6.86 9.22
N VAL A 37 -10.56 -6.31 8.71
CA VAL A 37 -9.89 -6.84 7.54
C VAL A 37 -8.49 -7.28 7.95
N ASN A 38 -8.10 -8.46 7.51
CA ASN A 38 -6.77 -8.98 7.81
C ASN A 38 -5.72 -8.32 6.93
N LEU A 39 -4.67 -7.86 7.55
CA LEU A 39 -3.47 -7.39 6.88
C LEU A 39 -2.44 -8.51 6.97
N ARG A 40 -1.86 -8.89 5.84
CA ARG A 40 -0.98 -10.05 5.77
C ARG A 40 0.42 -9.63 5.35
N ASN A 41 1.38 -10.50 5.63
CA ASN A 41 2.77 -10.20 5.28
C ASN A 41 3.11 -10.53 3.83
N GLY A 42 2.16 -11.02 3.07
CA GLY A 42 2.35 -11.29 1.64
C GLY A 42 1.01 -11.32 0.93
N PRO A 43 0.99 -11.30 -0.38
CA PRO A 43 -0.21 -11.13 -1.18
C PRO A 43 -0.97 -12.43 -1.43
N SER A 44 -1.34 -13.13 -0.38
CA SER A 44 -2.20 -14.31 -0.48
C SER A 44 -2.79 -14.66 0.87
N LYS A 45 -3.84 -15.45 0.86
CA LYS A 45 -4.47 -15.91 2.09
C LYS A 45 -3.59 -16.87 2.88
N GLN A 46 -2.59 -17.44 2.28
CA GLN A 46 -1.67 -18.35 2.95
C GLN A 46 -0.59 -17.60 3.73
N ASN A 47 -0.47 -16.31 3.52
CA ASN A 47 0.51 -15.52 4.25
C ASN A 47 0.01 -15.18 5.65
N TYR A 48 0.92 -14.97 6.58
CA TYR A 48 0.57 -14.66 7.95
C TYR A 48 -0.23 -13.37 8.06
N ILE A 49 -1.18 -13.36 8.98
CA ILE A 49 -1.89 -12.17 9.36
C ILE A 49 -1.01 -11.41 10.33
N ILE A 50 -0.69 -10.17 10.00
CA ILE A 50 0.16 -9.33 10.84
C ILE A 50 -0.61 -8.27 11.59
N ALA A 51 -1.84 -7.98 11.17
CA ALA A 51 -2.68 -7.01 11.86
C ALA A 51 -4.12 -7.21 11.45
N SER A 52 -5.02 -6.70 12.26
CA SER A 52 -6.45 -6.68 11.98
C SER A 52 -6.86 -5.22 11.92
N ILE A 53 -7.37 -4.81 10.78
CA ILE A 53 -7.71 -3.41 10.52
C ILE A 53 -9.21 -3.26 10.66
N PRO A 54 -9.70 -2.32 11.46
CA PRO A 54 -11.15 -2.15 11.62
C PRO A 54 -11.79 -1.69 10.31
N ASN A 55 -13.07 -1.91 10.19
CA ASN A 55 -13.83 -1.44 9.05
C ASN A 55 -13.81 0.09 9.01
N GLU A 56 -13.86 0.66 7.81
CA GLU A 56 -13.87 2.11 7.61
C GLU A 56 -12.63 2.80 8.18
N ALA A 57 -11.52 2.13 8.17
CA ALA A 57 -10.24 2.71 8.56
C ALA A 57 -9.54 3.24 7.32
N TYR A 58 -8.97 4.44 7.43
CA TYR A 58 -8.21 5.02 6.34
C TYR A 58 -6.80 4.47 6.36
N LEU A 59 -6.30 4.15 5.18
CA LEU A 59 -4.95 3.65 5.03
C LEU A 59 -4.37 4.13 3.70
N ARG A 60 -3.10 3.90 3.50
CA ARG A 60 -2.44 4.28 2.25
C ARG A 60 -2.23 3.05 1.41
N ALA A 61 -2.86 3.02 0.24
CA ALA A 61 -2.66 1.97 -0.73
C ALA A 61 -1.53 2.39 -1.66
N ARG A 62 -0.56 1.52 -1.85
CA ARG A 62 0.68 1.87 -2.55
C ARG A 62 0.73 1.21 -3.92
N THR A 63 1.08 -0.03 -3.97
CA THR A 63 1.17 -0.77 -5.21
C THR A 63 0.32 -2.02 -5.11
N TRP A 64 0.17 -2.73 -6.19
CA TRP A 64 -0.60 -3.97 -6.14
C TRP A 64 0.02 -5.01 -7.05
N VAL A 65 -0.29 -6.26 -6.76
CA VAL A 65 0.10 -7.40 -7.59
C VAL A 65 -1.10 -8.32 -7.75
N TRP A 66 -1.04 -9.18 -8.74
CA TRP A 66 -2.04 -10.23 -8.88
C TRP A 66 -1.72 -11.34 -7.89
N GLY A 67 -2.71 -11.73 -7.10
CA GLY A 67 -2.57 -12.90 -6.24
C GLY A 67 -2.87 -14.17 -7.00
N GLY A 68 -2.55 -15.29 -6.40
CA GLY A 68 -2.84 -16.59 -6.98
C GLY A 68 -4.32 -16.91 -7.07
N ASP A 69 -5.14 -16.14 -6.36
CA ASP A 69 -6.59 -16.27 -6.36
C ASP A 69 -7.25 -15.48 -7.50
N GLY A 70 -6.46 -14.84 -8.36
CA GLY A 70 -6.99 -14.02 -9.44
C GLY A 70 -7.46 -12.65 -9.02
N MET A 71 -7.23 -12.27 -7.78
CA MET A 71 -7.59 -10.97 -7.25
C MET A 71 -6.37 -10.09 -7.13
N ARG A 72 -6.56 -8.79 -7.19
CA ARG A 72 -5.49 -7.85 -6.91
C ARG A 72 -5.29 -7.77 -5.41
N TRP A 73 -4.04 -7.70 -5.01
CA TRP A 73 -3.64 -7.53 -3.61
C TRP A 73 -2.83 -6.25 -3.52
N TYR A 74 -3.23 -5.36 -2.63
CA TYR A 74 -2.57 -4.07 -2.47
C TYR A 74 -1.61 -4.11 -1.32
N ASN A 75 -0.44 -3.51 -1.54
CA ASN A 75 0.48 -3.21 -0.46
C ASN A 75 -0.02 -1.95 0.20
N VAL A 76 -0.34 -2.02 1.49
CA VAL A 76 -0.95 -0.90 2.20
C VAL A 76 -0.19 -0.61 3.48
N GLU A 77 -0.35 0.61 3.95
CA GLU A 77 0.23 1.03 5.22
C GLU A 77 -0.87 1.58 6.11
N TYR A 78 -0.91 1.11 7.34
CA TYR A 78 -1.87 1.54 8.35
C TYR A 78 -1.14 1.71 9.67
N ASN A 79 -1.13 2.93 10.20
CA ASN A 79 -0.46 3.24 11.48
C ASN A 79 0.97 2.72 11.54
N GLY A 80 1.71 2.87 10.45
CA GLY A 80 3.09 2.44 10.40
C GLY A 80 3.29 0.95 10.11
N ILE A 81 2.22 0.19 10.01
CA ILE A 81 2.31 -1.24 9.69
C ILE A 81 2.08 -1.41 8.20
N VAL A 82 3.02 -2.05 7.54
CA VAL A 82 2.95 -2.28 6.10
C VAL A 82 2.63 -3.74 5.84
N GLY A 83 1.65 -4.00 5.00
CA GLY A 83 1.28 -5.36 4.67
C GLY A 83 0.44 -5.42 3.41
N TRP A 84 -0.25 -6.52 3.23
CA TRP A 84 -0.99 -6.79 2.01
C TRP A 84 -2.46 -7.07 2.31
N MET A 85 -3.32 -6.51 1.48
CA MET A 85 -4.77 -6.61 1.64
C MET A 85 -5.40 -6.83 0.26
N ARG A 86 -6.38 -7.73 0.21
CA ARG A 86 -7.04 -8.02 -1.05
C ARG A 86 -7.96 -6.87 -1.46
N SER A 87 -8.04 -6.64 -2.75
CA SER A 87 -8.68 -5.43 -3.30
C SER A 87 -10.16 -5.31 -2.96
N ASP A 88 -10.86 -6.42 -2.77
CA ASP A 88 -12.29 -6.37 -2.49
C ASP A 88 -12.61 -5.84 -1.09
N TYR A 89 -11.61 -5.63 -0.26
CA TYR A 89 -11.79 -5.02 1.05
C TYR A 89 -11.42 -3.54 1.08
N LEU A 90 -11.15 -2.96 -0.08
CA LEU A 90 -10.75 -1.56 -0.17
C LEU A 90 -11.77 -0.75 -0.96
N CYS A 91 -12.11 0.41 -0.44
CA CYS A 91 -12.91 1.42 -1.13
C CYS A 91 -12.08 2.66 -1.36
N ARG A 92 -12.36 3.35 -2.42
CA ARG A 92 -11.68 4.60 -2.74
C ARG A 92 -12.65 5.72 -3.00
#